data_1ca94187c19bef87afb3e24490179d30
#
_entry.id   1ca94187c19bef87afb3e24490179d30
#
_cell.length_a   1.000
_cell.length_b   1.000
_cell.length_c   1.000
_cell.angle_alpha   90.00
_cell.angle_beta   90.00
_cell.angle_gamma   90.00
#
_symmetry.space_group_name_H-M   'P 1'
#
loop_
_entity.id
_entity.type
_entity.pdbx_description
1 polymer ?
#
loop_
_entity_poly.entity_id
_entity_poly.type
_entity_poly.pdbx_seq_one_letter_code
_entity_poly.pdbx_strand_id
1 'polypeptide(L)' 'MNIVEIAEEERERHHAVRVRAIHLRLGPLSGVSKEALLFSYPFACEGTSLEGSRLAIHEESAGEALEIIGLEVE' A
#
# COMPACT_ATOMS: atom_id res chain seq x y z
N MET A 1 -10.69 -3.31 1.23
CA MET A 1 -9.83 -2.75 0.16
C MET A 1 -8.67 -3.69 -0.10
N ASN A 2 -8.42 -3.99 -1.35
CA ASN A 2 -7.27 -4.80 -1.74
C ASN A 2 -6.17 -3.88 -2.25
N ILE A 3 -5.23 -3.56 -1.38
CA ILE A 3 -4.14 -2.62 -1.66
C ILE A 3 -3.27 -3.11 -2.83
N VAL A 4 -2.93 -4.38 -2.83
CA VAL A 4 -2.06 -4.96 -3.86
C VAL A 4 -2.73 -4.90 -5.23
N GLU A 5 -4.01 -5.23 -5.29
CA GLU A 5 -4.75 -5.22 -6.55
C GLU A 5 -4.86 -3.80 -7.12
N ILE A 6 -5.15 -2.82 -6.27
CA ILE A 6 -5.22 -1.42 -6.69
C ILE A 6 -3.87 -0.94 -7.20
N ALA A 7 -2.79 -1.29 -6.51
CA ALA A 7 -1.44 -0.90 -6.92
C ALA A 7 -1.04 -1.56 -8.25
N GLU A 8 -1.43 -2.81 -8.46
CA GLU A 8 -1.19 -3.51 -9.73
C GLU A 8 -1.88 -2.81 -10.89
N GLU A 9 -3.14 -2.39 -10.68
CA GLU A 9 -3.90 -1.66 -11.70
C GLU A 9 -3.23 -0.33 -12.06
N GLU A 10 -2.77 0.40 -11.05
CA GLU A 10 -2.07 1.68 -11.29
C GLU A 10 -0.74 1.46 -12.01
N ARG A 11 0.00 0.42 -11.66
CA ARG A 11 1.24 0.08 -12.35
C ARG A 11 0.98 -0.18 -13.84
N GLU A 12 -0.05 -0.95 -14.15
CA GLU A 12 -0.42 -1.24 -15.53
C GLU A 12 -0.81 0.03 -16.30
N ARG A 13 -1.57 0.91 -15.64
CA ARG A 13 -2.00 2.17 -16.24
C ARG A 13 -0.81 3.05 -16.64
N HIS A 14 0.25 3.03 -15.85
CA HIS A 14 1.45 3.83 -16.11
C HIS A 14 2.53 3.07 -16.91
N HIS A 15 2.22 1.86 -17.36
CA HIS A 15 3.17 1.00 -18.09
C HIS A 15 4.49 0.80 -17.34
N ALA A 16 4.43 0.79 -16.02
CA ALA A 16 5.60 0.60 -15.18
C ALA A 16 5.95 -0.88 -15.07
N VAL A 17 7.23 -1.15 -14.80
CA VAL A 17 7.72 -2.53 -14.66
C VAL A 17 7.26 -3.12 -13.33
N ARG A 18 7.39 -2.33 -12.25
CA ARG A 18 7.01 -2.80 -10.92
C ARG A 18 6.73 -1.62 -9.99
N VAL A 19 6.14 -1.94 -8.84
CA VAL A 19 5.91 -0.97 -7.78
C VAL A 19 7.06 -1.07 -6.79
N ARG A 20 7.66 0.06 -6.42
CA ARG A 20 8.75 0.12 -5.45
C ARG A 20 8.26 0.43 -4.05
N ALA A 21 7.24 1.25 -3.93
CA ALA A 21 6.66 1.60 -2.63
C ALA A 21 5.20 2.02 -2.78
N ILE A 22 4.44 1.76 -1.74
CA ILE A 22 3.07 2.26 -1.60
C ILE A 22 3.04 3.20 -0.40
N HIS A 23 2.40 4.35 -0.57
CA HIS A 23 2.14 5.29 0.51
C HIS A 23 0.67 5.21 0.91
N LEU A 24 0.42 4.87 2.16
CA LEU A 24 -0.94 4.80 2.71
C LEU A 24 -1.16 5.89 3.75
N ARG A 25 -2.38 6.44 3.75
CA ARG A 25 -2.84 7.29 4.83
C ARG A 25 -3.69 6.45 5.77
N LEU A 26 -3.38 6.47 7.06
CA LEU A 26 -4.04 5.65 8.07
C LEU A 26 -4.54 6.52 9.21
N GLY A 27 -5.86 6.57 9.38
CA GLY A 27 -6.49 7.27 10.50
C GLY A 27 -6.62 6.36 11.71
N PRO A 28 -6.63 6.93 12.92
CA PRO A 28 -6.72 6.14 14.15
C PRO A 28 -8.03 5.38 14.31
N LEU A 29 -9.09 5.82 13.62
CA LEU A 29 -10.41 5.19 13.71
C LEU A 29 -10.69 4.27 12.51
N SER A 30 -9.68 3.93 11.73
CA SER A 30 -9.85 3.05 10.56
C SER A 30 -10.17 1.61 10.92
N GLY A 31 -9.91 1.23 12.18
CA GLY A 31 -10.07 -0.15 12.62
C GLY A 31 -8.94 -1.08 12.17
N VAL A 32 -7.88 -0.53 11.58
CA VAL A 32 -6.75 -1.29 11.06
C VAL A 32 -5.50 -0.98 11.86
N SER A 33 -4.78 -2.03 12.24
CA SER A 33 -3.52 -1.91 12.97
C SER A 33 -2.37 -1.69 11.99
N LYS A 34 -1.55 -0.67 12.25
CA LYS A 34 -0.33 -0.40 11.49
C LYS A 34 0.61 -1.61 11.51
N GLU A 35 0.79 -2.20 12.68
CA GLU A 35 1.67 -3.36 12.85
C GLU A 35 1.17 -4.55 12.06
N ALA A 36 -0.13 -4.77 12.04
CA ALA A 36 -0.73 -5.86 11.27
C ALA A 36 -0.54 -5.65 9.76
N LEU A 37 -0.69 -4.40 9.30
CA LEU A 37 -0.45 -4.06 7.90
C LEU A 37 1.01 -4.33 7.52
N LEU A 38 1.94 -3.86 8.32
CA LEU A 38 3.37 -4.05 8.05
C LEU A 38 3.75 -5.52 8.07
N PHE A 39 3.14 -6.30 8.96
CA PHE A 39 3.41 -7.74 9.05
C PHE A 39 2.88 -8.49 7.84
N SER A 40 1.64 -8.20 7.43
CA SER A 40 0.98 -8.96 6.35
C SER A 40 1.38 -8.51 4.94
N TYR A 41 1.86 -7.29 4.78
CA TYR A 41 2.13 -6.72 3.47
C TYR A 41 3.10 -7.56 2.61
N PRO A 42 4.27 -7.99 3.13
CA PRO A 42 5.19 -8.78 2.30
C PRO A 42 4.56 -10.06 1.76
N PHE A 43 3.71 -10.70 2.56
CA PHE A 43 3.04 -11.93 2.13
C PHE A 43 2.03 -11.66 1.02
N ALA A 44 1.32 -10.53 1.12
CA ALA A 44 0.36 -10.15 0.10
C ALA A 44 1.04 -9.80 -1.23
N CYS A 45 2.29 -9.36 -1.18
CA CYS A 45 3.04 -8.96 -2.37
C CYS A 45 3.73 -10.12 -3.09
N GLU A 46 3.86 -11.27 -2.46
CA GLU A 46 4.55 -12.42 -3.07
C GLU A 46 3.95 -12.79 -4.43
N GLY A 47 4.81 -12.96 -5.43
CA GLY A 47 4.39 -13.33 -6.76
C GLY A 47 3.75 -12.22 -7.57
N THR A 48 3.78 -10.99 -7.08
CA THR A 48 3.22 -9.84 -7.78
C THR A 48 4.33 -8.85 -8.15
N SER A 49 3.96 -7.80 -8.90
CA SER A 49 4.90 -6.72 -9.24
C SER A 49 5.26 -5.85 -8.03
N LEU A 50 4.66 -6.11 -6.87
CA LEU A 50 4.96 -5.43 -5.63
C LEU A 50 5.94 -6.19 -4.75
N GLU A 51 6.37 -7.37 -5.15
CA GLU A 51 7.31 -8.15 -4.36
C GLU A 51 8.60 -7.36 -4.10
N GLY A 52 9.00 -7.29 -2.83
CA GLY A 52 10.16 -6.49 -2.43
C GLY A 52 9.89 -5.00 -2.27
N SER A 53 8.67 -4.55 -2.51
CA SER A 53 8.31 -3.14 -2.34
C SER A 53 8.17 -2.77 -0.87
N ARG A 54 8.18 -1.46 -0.60
CA ARG A 54 8.06 -0.91 0.74
C ARG A 54 6.67 -0.34 0.98
N LEU A 55 6.15 -0.56 2.17
CA LEU A 55 4.90 0.06 2.60
C LEU A 55 5.22 1.22 3.54
N ALA A 56 4.91 2.43 3.11
CA ALA A 56 5.08 3.64 3.91
C ALA A 56 3.71 4.07 4.45
N ILE A 57 3.56 4.06 5.77
CA ILE A 57 2.30 4.40 6.42
C ILE A 57 2.40 5.80 7.01
N HIS A 58 1.51 6.69 6.56
CA HIS A 58 1.38 8.05 7.04
C HIS A 58 0.20 8.11 8.00
N GLU A 59 0.50 8.15 9.29
CA GLU A 59 -0.54 8.16 10.31
C GLU A 59 -1.14 9.55 10.46
N GLU A 60 -2.46 9.61 10.44
CA GLU A 60 -3.20 10.84 10.68
C GLU A 60 -3.52 10.97 12.18
N SER A 61 -3.73 12.20 12.64
CA SER A 61 -4.06 12.46 14.04
C SER A 61 -5.53 12.22 14.35
N ALA A 62 -6.38 12.14 13.32
CA ALA A 62 -7.82 11.95 13.49
C ALA A 62 -8.41 11.31 12.24
N GLY A 63 -9.61 10.73 12.38
CA GLY A 63 -10.35 10.21 11.26
C GLY A 63 -10.23 8.70 11.10
N GLU A 64 -10.93 8.19 10.09
CA GLU A 64 -11.02 6.76 9.83
C GLU A 64 -10.53 6.37 8.43
N ALA A 65 -9.70 7.21 7.84
CA ALA A 65 -9.19 6.96 6.50
C ALA A 65 -8.24 5.76 6.45
N LEU A 66 -8.37 4.98 5.40
CA LEU A 66 -7.39 3.98 4.99
C LEU A 66 -7.37 4.04 3.47
N GLU A 67 -6.38 4.73 2.92
CA GLU A 67 -6.34 4.93 1.48
C GLU A 67 -4.91 5.05 0.95
N ILE A 68 -4.75 4.72 -0.32
CA ILE A 68 -3.48 4.88 -1.01
C ILE A 68 -3.38 6.34 -1.45
N ILE A 69 -2.31 7.01 -1.03
CA ILE A 69 -2.08 8.40 -1.38
C ILE A 69 -0.92 8.60 -2.35
N GLY A 70 -0.20 7.55 -2.66
CA GLY A 70 0.86 7.63 -3.64
C GLY A 70 1.53 6.29 -3.89
N LEU A 71 2.18 6.19 -5.06
CA LEU A 71 2.97 5.01 -5.44
C LEU A 71 4.29 5.48 -5.99
N GLU A 72 5.34 4.70 -5.72
CA GLU A 72 6.63 4.85 -6.37
C GLU A 72 6.79 3.66 -7.30
N VAL A 73 6.97 3.91 -8.58
CA VAL A 73 7.08 2.88 -9.61
C VAL A 73 8.37 3.03 -10.41
N GLU A 74 8.77 1.97 -11.10
CA GLU A 74 9.91 2.04 -12.01
C GLU A 74 9.55 1.51 -13.41
#